data_afbb6d1c2e809d892716f0b64daf6c11
#
_entry.id   afbb6d1c2e809d892716f0b64daf6c11
#
_cell.length_a   1.000
_cell.length_b   1.000
_cell.length_c   1.000
_cell.angle_alpha   90.00
_cell.angle_beta   90.00
_cell.angle_gamma   90.00
#
_symmetry.space_group_name_H-M   'P 1'
#
loop_
_entity.id
_entity.type
_entity.pdbx_description
1 polymer ?
#
loop_
_entity_poly.entity_id
_entity_poly.type
_entity_poly.pdbx_seq_one_letter_code
_entity_poly.pdbx_strand_id
1 'polypeptide(L)'
;MQANSVQEGGSSADVIRHLVLLGDALENIDIGAEPVEAVLVPRPRNPWKLTILEAPHVLERGWSRAIPIDATHIGICIDGGWAIEASGLLRSGAASVSGALETLAEAADQFEEVFAKLIDSAREAGLPTVVCTLVPSRHEDPARRRIAATALAIFNDRIIRQSVAAKLSIVDLRFVCDEESDYATETLLSRAGVRKVANVGRSALYEVSREPGRTRVYF
;
A
#
# COMPACT_ATOMS: atom_id res chain seq x y z
N MET A 1 1.06 -59.57 -19.59
CA MET A 1 1.55 -58.19 -19.71
C MET A 1 0.36 -57.27 -19.69
N GLN A 2 0.03 -56.74 -18.52
CA GLN A 2 -1.03 -55.75 -18.35
C GLN A 2 -0.35 -54.40 -18.09
N ALA A 3 -0.59 -53.45 -18.97
CA ALA A 3 -0.10 -52.08 -18.85
C ALA A 3 -0.99 -51.33 -17.87
N ASN A 4 -0.43 -50.91 -16.74
CA ASN A 4 -1.04 -49.96 -15.81
C ASN A 4 -1.00 -48.58 -16.42
N SER A 5 -2.15 -48.07 -16.84
CA SER A 5 -2.36 -46.66 -17.16
C SER A 5 -2.48 -45.85 -15.86
N VAL A 6 -1.45 -45.12 -15.52
CA VAL A 6 -1.48 -44.13 -14.46
C VAL A 6 -2.35 -42.96 -14.99
N GLN A 7 -3.53 -42.79 -14.41
CA GLN A 7 -4.34 -41.58 -14.56
C GLN A 7 -3.70 -40.45 -13.74
N GLU A 8 -2.94 -39.58 -14.37
CA GLU A 8 -2.64 -38.26 -13.86
C GLU A 8 -3.84 -37.33 -14.14
N GLY A 9 -4.75 -37.27 -13.23
CA GLY A 9 -5.93 -36.42 -13.27
C GLY A 9 -6.09 -35.64 -11.98
N GLY A 10 -5.05 -34.94 -11.56
CA GLY A 10 -5.14 -33.94 -10.51
C GLY A 10 -5.60 -32.60 -11.11
N SER A 11 -6.92 -32.36 -11.11
CA SER A 11 -7.46 -31.01 -11.31
C SER A 11 -6.87 -30.11 -10.24
N SER A 12 -5.88 -29.29 -10.61
CA SER A 12 -5.48 -28.13 -9.81
C SER A 12 -6.70 -27.23 -9.74
N ALA A 13 -7.46 -27.34 -8.64
CA ALA A 13 -8.49 -26.36 -8.32
C ALA A 13 -7.82 -24.99 -8.39
N ASP A 14 -8.32 -24.12 -9.25
CA ASP A 14 -7.84 -22.74 -9.35
C ASP A 14 -7.96 -22.09 -7.98
N VAL A 15 -6.83 -21.96 -7.28
CA VAL A 15 -6.79 -21.31 -5.97
C VAL A 15 -7.07 -19.85 -6.23
N ILE A 16 -8.29 -19.41 -5.87
CA ILE A 16 -8.67 -18.01 -5.93
C ILE A 16 -7.76 -17.25 -4.96
N ARG A 17 -6.93 -16.35 -5.49
CA ARG A 17 -6.10 -15.48 -4.66
C ARG A 17 -6.96 -14.37 -4.09
N HIS A 18 -6.84 -14.12 -2.79
CA HIS A 18 -7.57 -13.06 -2.11
C HIS A 18 -6.57 -12.05 -1.55
N LEU A 19 -6.52 -10.87 -2.16
CA LEU A 19 -5.73 -9.73 -1.72
C LEU A 19 -6.53 -8.88 -0.75
N VAL A 20 -5.98 -8.62 0.40
CA VAL A 20 -6.49 -7.64 1.35
C VAL A 20 -5.59 -6.40 1.29
N LEU A 21 -6.15 -5.27 0.90
CA LEU A 21 -5.47 -3.97 0.95
C LEU A 21 -5.79 -3.30 2.28
N LEU A 22 -4.74 -2.96 2.99
CA LEU A 22 -4.79 -2.23 4.23
C LEU A 22 -4.45 -0.76 3.94
N GLY A 23 -5.44 0.12 4.08
CA GLY A 23 -5.31 1.54 3.80
C GLY A 23 -6.27 2.02 2.72
N ASP A 24 -6.36 3.32 2.59
CA ASP A 24 -7.35 4.05 1.79
C ASP A 24 -6.78 4.69 0.52
N ALA A 25 -5.48 4.52 0.25
CA ALA A 25 -4.82 5.14 -0.91
C ALA A 25 -5.49 4.81 -2.26
N LEU A 26 -6.21 3.71 -2.32
CA LEU A 26 -6.85 3.23 -3.55
C LEU A 26 -8.39 3.29 -3.50
N GLU A 27 -8.99 3.77 -2.42
CA GLU A 27 -10.45 3.76 -2.24
C GLU A 27 -11.15 4.95 -2.91
N ASN A 28 -10.53 6.13 -2.85
CA ASN A 28 -11.10 7.38 -3.38
C ASN A 28 -10.69 7.67 -4.83
N ILE A 29 -10.40 6.64 -5.60
CA ILE A 29 -9.93 6.80 -6.97
C ILE A 29 -11.11 7.03 -7.89
N ASP A 30 -11.13 8.15 -8.59
CA ASP A 30 -12.03 8.37 -9.72
C ASP A 30 -11.57 7.56 -10.94
N ILE A 31 -11.99 6.30 -10.98
CA ILE A 31 -11.79 5.43 -12.14
C ILE A 31 -13.01 5.44 -13.08
N GLY A 32 -13.90 6.39 -12.90
CA GLY A 32 -15.14 6.49 -13.69
C GLY A 32 -16.13 5.36 -13.38
N ALA A 33 -16.78 4.81 -14.40
CA ALA A 33 -17.80 3.76 -14.23
C ALA A 33 -17.25 2.35 -13.94
N GLU A 34 -15.91 2.16 -13.93
CA GLU A 34 -15.32 0.85 -13.64
C GLU A 34 -15.00 0.72 -12.14
N PRO A 35 -15.35 -0.41 -11.50
CA PRO A 35 -14.99 -0.65 -10.10
C PRO A 35 -13.47 -0.79 -9.94
N VAL A 36 -12.93 -0.36 -8.79
CA VAL A 36 -11.50 -0.45 -8.43
C VAL A 36 -10.95 -1.86 -8.64
N GLU A 37 -11.75 -2.88 -8.30
CA GLU A 37 -11.43 -4.28 -8.49
C GLU A 37 -11.09 -4.63 -9.94
N ALA A 38 -11.78 -4.02 -10.91
CA ALA A 38 -11.54 -4.29 -12.33
C ALA A 38 -10.19 -3.76 -12.82
N VAL A 39 -9.67 -2.69 -12.16
CA VAL A 39 -8.36 -2.11 -12.47
C VAL A 39 -7.25 -2.85 -11.75
N LEU A 40 -7.44 -3.13 -10.44
CA LEU A 40 -6.44 -3.81 -9.61
C LEU A 40 -6.32 -5.29 -9.96
N VAL A 41 -7.38 -5.91 -10.45
CA VAL A 41 -7.49 -7.36 -10.71
C VAL A 41 -7.98 -7.62 -12.14
N PRO A 42 -7.26 -7.23 -13.18
CA PRO A 42 -7.67 -7.47 -14.55
C PRO A 42 -7.73 -8.97 -14.87
N ARG A 43 -8.87 -9.39 -15.44
CA ARG A 43 -9.17 -10.76 -15.87
C ARG A 43 -8.31 -11.20 -17.08
N PRO A 44 -8.22 -12.53 -17.43
CA PRO A 44 -9.20 -13.60 -17.16
C PRO A 44 -8.66 -14.99 -16.71
N ARG A 45 -7.41 -15.20 -16.39
CA ARG A 45 -6.93 -16.58 -16.13
C ARG A 45 -6.64 -16.92 -14.67
N ASN A 46 -6.66 -15.91 -13.77
CA ASN A 46 -6.49 -16.12 -12.33
C ASN A 46 -7.25 -15.00 -11.60
N PRO A 47 -8.53 -15.19 -11.28
CA PRO A 47 -9.32 -14.18 -10.60
C PRO A 47 -8.75 -13.93 -9.20
N TRP A 48 -8.43 -12.68 -8.89
CA TRP A 48 -8.13 -12.26 -7.55
C TRP A 48 -9.42 -11.70 -6.93
N LYS A 49 -9.71 -12.08 -5.71
CA LYS A 49 -10.68 -11.39 -4.87
C LYS A 49 -9.96 -10.22 -4.19
N LEU A 50 -10.60 -9.09 -4.08
CA LEU A 50 -10.07 -7.91 -3.40
C LEU A 50 -10.98 -7.55 -2.21
N THR A 51 -10.36 -7.26 -1.07
CA THR A 51 -11.00 -6.62 0.07
C THR A 51 -10.16 -5.43 0.47
N ILE A 52 -10.78 -4.25 0.59
CA ILE A 52 -10.13 -3.02 1.08
C ILE A 52 -10.57 -2.82 2.52
N LEU A 53 -9.62 -2.59 3.41
CA LEU A 53 -9.84 -2.28 4.83
C LEU A 53 -9.29 -0.88 5.10
N GLU A 54 -10.18 0.06 5.37
CA GLU A 54 -9.83 1.46 5.64
C GLU A 54 -8.96 1.61 6.89
N ALA A 55 -7.92 2.44 6.81
CA ALA A 55 -6.98 2.67 7.88
C ALA A 55 -7.64 3.12 9.21
N PRO A 56 -8.60 4.06 9.25
CA PRO A 56 -9.23 4.50 10.49
C PRO A 56 -9.96 3.37 11.24
N HIS A 57 -10.70 2.54 10.52
CA HIS A 57 -11.50 1.45 11.11
C HIS A 57 -10.65 0.33 11.70
N VAL A 58 -9.47 0.21 11.22
CA VAL A 58 -8.56 -0.87 11.55
C VAL A 58 -7.68 -0.55 12.72
N LEU A 59 -7.26 0.70 12.87
CA LEU A 59 -6.51 1.19 14.02
C LEU A 59 -7.31 1.07 15.33
N GLU A 60 -8.65 1.21 15.23
CA GLU A 60 -9.55 1.12 16.40
C GLU A 60 -9.85 -0.32 16.85
N ARG A 61 -9.90 -1.29 15.93
CA ARG A 61 -10.42 -2.65 16.22
C ARG A 61 -9.38 -3.76 16.20
N GLY A 62 -8.15 -3.49 15.81
CA GLY A 62 -7.11 -4.50 15.60
C GLY A 62 -7.29 -5.27 14.28
N TRP A 63 -6.26 -5.21 13.45
CA TRP A 63 -6.25 -5.70 12.07
C TRP A 63 -6.44 -7.20 11.92
N SER A 64 -5.84 -7.99 12.79
CA SER A 64 -5.85 -9.45 12.69
C SER A 64 -7.26 -10.04 12.68
N ARG A 65 -8.22 -9.35 13.30
CA ARG A 65 -9.63 -9.78 13.33
C ARG A 65 -10.44 -9.35 12.10
N ALA A 66 -9.97 -8.35 11.37
CA ALA A 66 -10.63 -7.82 10.18
C ALA A 66 -10.18 -8.54 8.90
N ILE A 67 -9.00 -9.19 8.91
CA ILE A 67 -8.49 -9.94 7.76
C ILE A 67 -9.39 -11.17 7.53
N PRO A 68 -9.99 -11.31 6.33
CA PRO A 68 -10.80 -12.49 6.00
C PRO A 68 -10.02 -13.77 6.12
N ILE A 69 -10.67 -14.84 6.59
CA ILE A 69 -10.05 -16.17 6.78
C ILE A 69 -9.53 -16.79 5.47
N ASP A 70 -10.10 -16.38 4.33
CA ASP A 70 -9.72 -16.81 3.00
C ASP A 70 -8.69 -15.87 2.34
N ALA A 71 -8.18 -14.88 3.06
CA ALA A 71 -7.12 -14.02 2.57
C ALA A 71 -5.83 -14.81 2.27
N THR A 72 -5.20 -14.49 1.16
CA THR A 72 -3.95 -15.15 0.72
C THR A 72 -2.76 -14.20 0.63
N HIS A 73 -3.03 -12.90 0.56
CA HIS A 73 -2.02 -11.84 0.42
C HIS A 73 -2.47 -10.57 1.12
N ILE A 74 -1.50 -9.77 1.56
CA ILE A 74 -1.73 -8.45 2.15
C ILE A 74 -0.95 -7.40 1.36
N GLY A 75 -1.61 -6.28 1.06
CA GLY A 75 -0.99 -5.04 0.60
C GLY A 75 -1.21 -3.94 1.63
N ILE A 76 -0.17 -3.22 2.04
CA ILE A 76 -0.29 -2.03 2.89
C ILE A 76 -0.09 -0.82 1.99
N CYS A 77 -1.14 0.00 1.83
CA CYS A 77 -1.13 1.16 0.93
C CYS A 77 -1.92 2.32 1.57
N ILE A 78 -1.22 3.17 2.31
CA ILE A 78 -1.79 4.32 3.02
C ILE A 78 -1.84 5.53 2.10
N ASP A 79 -2.92 6.32 2.16
CA ASP A 79 -3.00 7.60 1.44
C ASP A 79 -2.03 8.64 2.05
N GLY A 80 -1.20 9.23 1.19
CA GLY A 80 -0.28 10.30 1.57
C GLY A 80 -0.99 11.58 1.99
N GLY A 81 -2.14 11.89 1.38
CA GLY A 81 -2.98 13.03 1.73
C GLY A 81 -3.52 12.87 3.15
N TRP A 82 -4.07 11.72 3.46
CA TRP A 82 -4.53 11.41 4.83
C TRP A 82 -3.40 11.50 5.86
N ALA A 83 -2.22 10.94 5.57
CA ALA A 83 -1.08 10.99 6.48
C ALA A 83 -0.66 12.43 6.80
N ILE A 84 -0.65 13.32 5.80
CA ILE A 84 -0.34 14.74 5.95
C ILE A 84 -1.45 15.49 6.72
N GLU A 85 -2.71 15.24 6.42
CA GLU A 85 -3.83 15.86 7.12
C GLU A 85 -3.93 15.41 8.57
N ALA A 86 -3.78 14.13 8.84
CA ALA A 86 -3.79 13.56 10.19
C ALA A 86 -2.65 14.12 11.05
N SER A 87 -1.47 14.37 10.46
CA SER A 87 -0.33 15.00 11.15
C SER A 87 -0.57 16.46 11.53
N GLY A 88 -1.56 17.15 10.92
CA GLY A 88 -1.83 18.56 11.15
C GLY A 88 -0.79 19.54 10.61
N LEU A 89 0.24 19.06 9.93
CA LEU A 89 1.38 19.88 9.45
C LEU A 89 0.98 21.03 8.53
N LEU A 90 -0.04 20.83 7.69
CA LEU A 90 -0.53 21.89 6.78
C LEU A 90 -1.31 22.99 7.51
N ARG A 91 -1.72 22.75 8.75
CA ARG A 91 -2.47 23.71 9.58
C ARG A 91 -1.60 24.36 10.66
N SER A 92 -0.43 23.79 10.91
CA SER A 92 0.49 24.26 11.94
C SER A 92 1.26 25.48 11.44
N GLY A 93 1.30 26.54 12.27
CA GLY A 93 2.23 27.64 12.07
C GLY A 93 3.43 27.46 12.99
N ALA A 94 4.62 27.74 12.48
CA ALA A 94 5.83 27.71 13.31
C ALA A 94 6.44 29.12 13.39
N ALA A 95 6.73 29.56 14.61
CA ALA A 95 7.37 30.87 14.84
C ALA A 95 8.90 30.84 14.57
N SER A 96 9.47 29.64 14.47
CA SER A 96 10.90 29.43 14.22
C SER A 96 11.15 28.16 13.41
N VAL A 97 12.32 28.06 12.82
CA VAL A 97 12.77 26.83 12.13
C VAL A 97 12.83 25.65 13.10
N SER A 98 13.31 25.88 14.33
CA SER A 98 13.35 24.81 15.35
C SER A 98 11.96 24.27 15.65
N GLY A 99 10.97 25.15 15.90
CA GLY A 99 9.60 24.74 16.14
C GLY A 99 8.96 23.99 14.97
N ALA A 100 9.28 24.37 13.72
CA ALA A 100 8.82 23.64 12.55
C ALA A 100 9.40 22.21 12.49
N LEU A 101 10.69 22.07 12.80
CA LEU A 101 11.35 20.77 12.82
C LEU A 101 10.87 19.86 13.96
N GLU A 102 10.60 20.45 15.15
CA GLU A 102 10.00 19.73 16.26
C GLU A 102 8.62 19.18 15.90
N THR A 103 7.74 20.04 15.35
CA THR A 103 6.40 19.60 14.90
C THR A 103 6.48 18.49 13.86
N LEU A 104 7.43 18.59 12.93
CA LEU A 104 7.62 17.59 11.89
C LEU A 104 8.15 16.27 12.48
N ALA A 105 9.06 16.33 13.44
CA ALA A 105 9.57 15.14 14.14
C ALA A 105 8.47 14.43 14.93
N GLU A 106 7.67 15.18 15.70
CA GLU A 106 6.53 14.63 16.43
C GLU A 106 5.51 13.94 15.50
N ALA A 107 5.20 14.58 14.38
CA ALA A 107 4.31 13.99 13.38
C ALA A 107 4.89 12.70 12.77
N ALA A 108 6.20 12.66 12.52
CA ALA A 108 6.87 11.48 12.01
C ALA A 108 6.89 10.32 13.03
N ASP A 109 7.11 10.62 14.31
CA ASP A 109 7.10 9.64 15.38
C ASP A 109 5.69 9.05 15.58
N GLN A 110 4.64 9.89 15.56
CA GLN A 110 3.25 9.43 15.63
C GLN A 110 2.90 8.54 14.42
N PHE A 111 3.31 8.94 13.22
CA PHE A 111 3.12 8.13 12.02
C PHE A 111 3.83 6.78 12.14
N GLU A 112 5.07 6.77 12.64
CA GLU A 112 5.86 5.55 12.84
C GLU A 112 5.19 4.57 13.80
N GLU A 113 4.63 5.05 14.92
CA GLU A 113 3.89 4.21 15.88
C GLU A 113 2.66 3.55 15.24
N VAL A 114 1.90 4.32 14.47
CA VAL A 114 0.73 3.79 13.76
C VAL A 114 1.16 2.75 12.73
N PHE A 115 2.17 3.07 11.93
CA PHE A 115 2.66 2.19 10.88
C PHE A 115 3.27 0.90 11.44
N ALA A 116 3.97 0.96 12.59
CA ALA A 116 4.48 -0.23 13.28
C ALA A 116 3.37 -1.23 13.62
N LYS A 117 2.23 -0.73 14.12
CA LYS A 117 1.07 -1.58 14.42
C LYS A 117 0.50 -2.27 13.19
N LEU A 118 0.53 -1.61 12.02
CA LEU A 118 0.12 -2.20 10.75
C LEU A 118 1.06 -3.34 10.33
N ILE A 119 2.35 -3.09 10.40
CA ILE A 119 3.39 -4.09 10.11
C ILE A 119 3.26 -5.31 11.03
N ASP A 120 3.11 -5.10 12.32
CA ASP A 120 2.98 -6.18 13.29
C ASP A 120 1.74 -7.02 13.02
N SER A 121 0.60 -6.40 12.75
CA SER A 121 -0.64 -7.10 12.40
C SER A 121 -0.52 -7.90 11.11
N ALA A 122 0.15 -7.35 10.09
CA ALA A 122 0.40 -8.08 8.85
C ALA A 122 1.34 -9.29 9.07
N ARG A 123 2.34 -9.15 9.94
CA ARG A 123 3.23 -10.26 10.33
C ARG A 123 2.51 -11.33 11.13
N GLU A 124 1.61 -10.96 12.05
CA GLU A 124 0.77 -11.90 12.81
C GLU A 124 -0.14 -12.73 11.90
N ALA A 125 -0.64 -12.14 10.81
CA ALA A 125 -1.43 -12.87 9.82
C ALA A 125 -0.62 -13.93 9.06
N GLY A 126 0.72 -13.81 9.01
CA GLY A 126 1.61 -14.78 8.37
C GLY A 126 1.45 -14.89 6.86
N LEU A 127 0.81 -13.90 6.22
CA LEU A 127 0.54 -13.89 4.78
C LEU A 127 1.65 -13.15 4.01
N PRO A 128 1.92 -13.53 2.74
CA PRO A 128 2.76 -12.76 1.85
C PRO A 128 2.30 -11.30 1.81
N THR A 129 3.20 -10.38 2.20
CA THR A 129 2.86 -8.97 2.40
C THR A 129 3.78 -8.08 1.57
N VAL A 130 3.18 -7.07 0.94
CA VAL A 130 3.87 -5.99 0.23
C VAL A 130 3.43 -4.65 0.81
N VAL A 131 4.38 -3.74 0.98
CA VAL A 131 4.15 -2.40 1.52
C VAL A 131 4.36 -1.37 0.41
N CYS A 132 3.45 -0.42 0.26
CA CYS A 132 3.64 0.73 -0.62
C CYS A 132 4.18 1.92 0.17
N THR A 133 5.07 2.71 -0.45
CA THR A 133 5.37 4.06 0.05
C THR A 133 4.20 4.99 -0.21
N LEU A 134 4.20 6.17 0.43
CA LEU A 134 3.18 7.19 0.19
C LEU A 134 3.38 7.84 -1.18
N VAL A 135 2.26 8.11 -1.85
CA VAL A 135 2.24 8.81 -3.14
C VAL A 135 2.68 10.27 -2.93
N PRO A 136 3.50 10.84 -3.82
CA PRO A 136 3.85 12.26 -3.78
C PRO A 136 2.61 13.16 -3.88
N SER A 137 2.57 14.21 -3.06
CA SER A 137 1.51 15.22 -3.13
C SER A 137 1.81 16.28 -4.18
N ARG A 138 0.79 16.70 -4.92
CA ARG A 138 0.86 17.67 -6.03
C ARG A 138 0.11 18.97 -5.74
N HIS A 139 0.07 19.43 -4.46
CA HIS A 139 -0.61 20.67 -4.09
C HIS A 139 -0.30 21.84 -5.05
N GLU A 140 -1.33 22.55 -5.45
CA GLU A 140 -1.20 23.73 -6.32
C GLU A 140 -0.41 24.85 -5.62
N ASP A 141 -0.68 25.10 -4.32
CA ASP A 141 0.07 26.03 -3.51
C ASP A 141 1.53 25.57 -3.32
N PRO A 142 2.52 26.33 -3.81
CA PRO A 142 3.93 25.95 -3.69
C PRO A 142 4.44 25.82 -2.25
N ALA A 143 3.87 26.53 -1.29
CA ALA A 143 4.25 26.42 0.11
C ALA A 143 3.74 25.11 0.71
N ARG A 144 2.47 24.81 0.51
CA ARG A 144 1.87 23.53 0.92
C ARG A 144 2.56 22.35 0.25
N ARG A 145 2.85 22.44 -1.03
CA ARG A 145 3.59 21.41 -1.77
C ARG A 145 4.94 21.11 -1.15
N ARG A 146 5.72 22.14 -0.78
CA ARG A 146 7.02 21.94 -0.12
C ARG A 146 6.89 21.29 1.25
N ILE A 147 5.92 21.71 2.07
CA ILE A 147 5.66 21.11 3.39
C ILE A 147 5.28 19.64 3.21
N ALA A 148 4.30 19.35 2.36
CA ALA A 148 3.85 17.99 2.10
C ALA A 148 4.98 17.09 1.55
N ALA A 149 5.76 17.58 0.58
CA ALA A 149 6.87 16.82 0.01
C ALA A 149 7.94 16.50 1.07
N THR A 150 8.26 17.44 1.97
CA THR A 150 9.23 17.23 3.05
C THR A 150 8.71 16.20 4.05
N ALA A 151 7.45 16.33 4.48
CA ALA A 151 6.84 15.40 5.42
C ALA A 151 6.74 13.98 4.83
N LEU A 152 6.26 13.86 3.58
CA LEU A 152 6.17 12.57 2.88
C LEU A 152 7.54 11.91 2.69
N ALA A 153 8.60 12.69 2.47
CA ALA A 153 9.95 12.12 2.39
C ALA A 153 10.37 11.47 3.71
N ILE A 154 10.06 12.12 4.85
CA ILE A 154 10.37 11.57 6.18
C ILE A 154 9.49 10.35 6.49
N PHE A 155 8.19 10.43 6.22
CA PHE A 155 7.27 9.31 6.44
C PHE A 155 7.66 8.09 5.57
N ASN A 156 8.04 8.31 4.32
CA ASN A 156 8.52 7.26 3.44
C ASN A 156 9.83 6.63 3.93
N ASP A 157 10.75 7.41 4.51
CA ASP A 157 11.94 6.86 5.16
C ASP A 157 11.55 5.93 6.33
N ARG A 158 10.58 6.32 7.17
CA ARG A 158 10.05 5.47 8.25
C ARG A 158 9.41 4.18 7.71
N ILE A 159 8.57 4.29 6.67
CA ILE A 159 7.98 3.12 6.00
C ILE A 159 9.07 2.16 5.52
N ILE A 160 10.08 2.66 4.81
CA ILE A 160 11.15 1.85 4.24
C ILE A 160 11.94 1.16 5.36
N ARG A 161 12.35 1.89 6.40
CA ARG A 161 13.12 1.32 7.52
C ARG A 161 12.37 0.22 8.24
N GLN A 162 11.11 0.44 8.58
CA GLN A 162 10.30 -0.55 9.27
C GLN A 162 10.02 -1.77 8.39
N SER A 163 9.71 -1.56 7.11
CA SER A 163 9.48 -2.65 6.16
C SER A 163 10.73 -3.52 5.98
N VAL A 164 11.91 -2.90 5.86
CA VAL A 164 13.19 -3.62 5.78
C VAL A 164 13.47 -4.40 7.06
N ALA A 165 13.28 -3.79 8.24
CA ALA A 165 13.44 -4.46 9.53
C ALA A 165 12.48 -5.65 9.68
N ALA A 166 11.28 -5.54 9.16
CA ALA A 166 10.26 -6.59 9.15
C ALA A 166 10.45 -7.63 8.02
N LYS A 167 11.47 -7.47 7.15
CA LYS A 167 11.74 -8.30 5.97
C LYS A 167 10.57 -8.33 4.97
N LEU A 168 9.85 -7.22 4.84
CA LEU A 168 8.78 -7.05 3.87
C LEU A 168 9.30 -6.41 2.58
N SER A 169 8.69 -6.74 1.47
CA SER A 169 8.97 -6.11 0.18
C SER A 169 8.21 -4.81 0.01
N ILE A 170 8.78 -3.87 -0.74
CA ILE A 170 8.32 -2.49 -0.85
C ILE A 170 8.04 -2.17 -2.32
N VAL A 171 6.88 -1.55 -2.59
CA VAL A 171 6.60 -0.85 -3.86
C VAL A 171 6.80 0.64 -3.61
N ASP A 172 7.80 1.21 -4.28
CA ASP A 172 8.10 2.64 -4.11
C ASP A 172 7.26 3.47 -5.09
N LEU A 173 6.12 3.97 -4.60
CA LEU A 173 5.17 4.73 -5.41
C LEU A 173 5.72 6.07 -5.92
N ARG A 174 6.81 6.57 -5.35
CA ARG A 174 7.48 7.79 -5.82
C ARG A 174 8.06 7.64 -7.22
N PHE A 175 8.43 6.40 -7.60
CA PHE A 175 8.95 6.07 -8.92
C PHE A 175 7.91 5.40 -9.82
N VAL A 176 6.86 4.82 -9.24
CA VAL A 176 5.74 4.23 -10.00
C VAL A 176 4.81 5.32 -10.52
N CYS A 177 4.53 6.34 -9.69
CA CYS A 177 3.61 7.44 -9.99
C CYS A 177 4.39 8.76 -10.14
N ASP A 178 5.27 8.85 -11.11
CA ASP A 178 6.17 9.97 -11.32
C ASP A 178 5.66 11.00 -12.35
N GLU A 179 4.71 10.62 -13.19
CA GLU A 179 4.11 11.47 -14.21
C GLU A 179 2.92 12.28 -13.69
N GLU A 180 2.67 13.44 -14.28
CA GLU A 180 1.51 14.27 -13.93
C GLU A 180 0.19 13.57 -14.29
N SER A 181 0.16 12.81 -15.36
CA SER A 181 -0.98 12.01 -15.81
C SER A 181 -1.38 10.88 -14.84
N ASP A 182 -0.51 10.53 -13.89
CA ASP A 182 -0.79 9.55 -12.85
C ASP A 182 -1.74 10.07 -11.77
N TYR A 183 -2.05 11.36 -11.78
CA TYR A 183 -2.87 12.03 -10.78
C TYR A 183 -4.17 12.55 -11.37
N ALA A 184 -5.28 12.33 -10.67
CA ALA A 184 -6.59 12.91 -10.96
C ALA A 184 -6.78 14.25 -10.24
N THR A 185 -6.21 14.38 -9.03
CA THR A 185 -6.20 15.60 -8.21
C THR A 185 -4.84 15.77 -7.55
N GLU A 186 -4.70 16.75 -6.66
CA GLU A 186 -3.46 17.00 -5.89
C GLU A 186 -2.97 15.77 -5.08
N THR A 187 -3.88 14.91 -4.64
CA THR A 187 -3.59 13.78 -3.75
C THR A 187 -4.09 12.44 -4.26
N LEU A 188 -5.00 12.43 -5.24
CA LEU A 188 -5.62 11.21 -5.75
C LEU A 188 -4.96 10.76 -7.05
N LEU A 189 -4.75 9.45 -7.16
CA LEU A 189 -4.26 8.84 -8.39
C LEU A 189 -5.34 8.82 -9.47
N SER A 190 -4.93 9.03 -10.71
CA SER A 190 -5.76 8.80 -11.88
C SER A 190 -5.88 7.30 -12.17
N ARG A 191 -6.76 6.95 -13.11
CA ARG A 191 -6.85 5.57 -13.63
C ARG A 191 -5.51 5.04 -14.16
N ALA A 192 -4.70 5.91 -14.77
CA ALA A 192 -3.37 5.54 -15.27
C ALA A 192 -2.42 5.20 -14.11
N GLY A 193 -2.37 6.05 -13.09
CA GLY A 193 -1.56 5.83 -11.89
C GLY A 193 -1.96 4.54 -11.16
N VAL A 194 -3.27 4.31 -10.95
CA VAL A 194 -3.76 3.07 -10.34
C VAL A 194 -3.34 1.83 -11.12
N ARG A 195 -3.40 1.87 -12.44
CA ARG A 195 -2.94 0.74 -13.28
C ARG A 195 -1.44 0.48 -13.14
N LYS A 196 -0.62 1.52 -13.06
CA LYS A 196 0.82 1.37 -12.78
C LYS A 196 1.03 0.68 -11.43
N VAL A 197 0.40 1.18 -10.36
CA VAL A 197 0.46 0.60 -9.00
C VAL A 197 0.00 -0.85 -9.00
N ALA A 198 -1.13 -1.15 -9.64
CA ALA A 198 -1.66 -2.52 -9.72
C ALA A 198 -0.71 -3.48 -10.44
N ASN A 199 -0.06 -3.03 -11.51
CA ASN A 199 0.87 -3.87 -12.27
C ASN A 199 2.14 -4.20 -11.45
N VAL A 200 2.75 -3.18 -10.84
CA VAL A 200 3.94 -3.37 -10.01
C VAL A 200 3.59 -4.16 -8.75
N GLY A 201 2.49 -3.83 -8.07
CA GLY A 201 2.03 -4.52 -6.87
C GLY A 201 1.77 -6.01 -7.11
N ARG A 202 1.13 -6.39 -8.24
CA ARG A 202 0.92 -7.81 -8.59
C ARG A 202 2.23 -8.55 -8.81
N SER A 203 3.18 -7.92 -9.50
CA SER A 203 4.50 -8.52 -9.71
C SER A 203 5.20 -8.74 -8.37
N ALA A 204 5.17 -7.75 -7.49
CA ALA A 204 5.72 -7.83 -6.15
C ALA A 204 5.06 -8.95 -5.33
N LEU A 205 3.73 -9.02 -5.28
CA LEU A 205 2.99 -10.06 -4.56
C LEU A 205 3.28 -11.47 -5.09
N TYR A 206 3.40 -11.61 -6.42
CA TYR A 206 3.77 -12.88 -7.03
C TYR A 206 5.16 -13.35 -6.60
N GLU A 207 6.14 -12.45 -6.58
CA GLU A 207 7.50 -12.79 -6.19
C GLU A 207 7.64 -13.08 -4.69
N VAL A 208 6.97 -12.30 -3.83
CA VAL A 208 6.97 -12.51 -2.38
C VAL A 208 6.36 -13.87 -2.03
N SER A 209 5.34 -14.32 -2.77
CA SER A 209 4.74 -15.65 -2.59
C SER A 209 5.71 -16.78 -2.92
N ARG A 210 6.65 -16.57 -3.84
CA ARG A 210 7.64 -17.59 -4.26
C ARG A 210 8.89 -17.60 -3.38
N GLU A 211 9.28 -16.43 -2.89
CA GLU A 211 10.49 -16.24 -2.08
C GLU A 211 10.16 -15.44 -0.80
N PRO A 212 9.43 -16.04 0.15
CA PRO A 212 9.05 -15.34 1.37
C PRO A 212 10.28 -14.95 2.21
N GLY A 213 10.19 -13.80 2.87
CA GLY A 213 11.24 -13.30 3.75
C GLY A 213 12.44 -12.62 3.05
N ARG A 214 12.38 -12.46 1.72
CA ARG A 214 13.35 -11.67 0.97
C ARG A 214 12.78 -10.27 0.70
N THR A 215 13.41 -9.27 1.30
CA THR A 215 13.08 -7.86 1.02
C THR A 215 13.54 -7.45 -0.38
N ARG A 216 12.65 -6.85 -1.16
CA ARG A 216 12.93 -6.24 -2.45
C ARG A 216 12.23 -4.90 -2.55
N VAL A 217 12.77 -4.00 -3.37
CA VAL A 217 12.12 -2.73 -3.72
C VAL A 217 11.72 -2.80 -5.20
N TYR A 218 10.46 -2.50 -5.47
CA TYR A 218 9.87 -2.48 -6.81
C TYR A 218 9.52 -1.03 -7.19
N PHE A 219 9.70 -0.69 -8.44
CA PHE A 219 9.41 0.62 -9.03
C PHE A 219 9.10 0.51 -10.53
#